data_dbfcce0218ef8de1157e2babb2d32fc3
#
_entry.id   dbfcce0218ef8de1157e2babb2d32fc3
#
_cell.length_a   1.000
_cell.length_b   1.000
_cell.length_c   1.000
_cell.angle_alpha   90.00
_cell.angle_beta   90.00
_cell.angle_gamma   90.00
#
_symmetry.space_group_name_H-M   'P 1'
#
loop_
_entity.id
_entity.type
_entity.pdbx_description
1 polymer ?
#
loop_
_entity_poly.entity_id
_entity_poly.type
_entity_poly.pdbx_seq_one_letter_code
_entity_poly.pdbx_strand_id
1 'polypeptide(L)'
;QKYAIDLKEHARALENITEDLSDGADGTMTFKKSAVSSNASAVNASYITDFGAASDDESFDINVKQLAFSQLNTGNYLQPRSKHIKPGEYSFDLSINDVIYEFQFKVDNSETTNNIQNKIARLINRSNIGLTANIKEDSLGNTAINIESESTGINGTTPVIFSIKSDDANNQPLIDTLGLDRVTQYPANAIFDVDGDERSSMSNSITINKAYDVKLSKVTEEPVTISLKADADSIVESLNELVAGYNNLISVTNDENNNHFQGTEKLQNEIASIARSYKKQLADS
;
A
#
# COMPACT_ATOMS: atom_id res chain seq x y z
N GLN A 1 -38.28 -28.31 12.84
CA GLN A 1 -36.89 -28.49 12.47
C GLN A 1 -36.25 -27.18 12.01
N LYS A 2 -36.87 -26.38 11.11
CA LYS A 2 -36.34 -25.12 10.63
C LYS A 2 -36.04 -24.14 11.78
N TYR A 3 -36.97 -23.89 12.67
CA TYR A 3 -36.79 -23.04 13.84
C TYR A 3 -35.57 -23.41 14.69
N ALA A 4 -35.40 -24.71 14.98
CA ALA A 4 -34.27 -25.16 15.80
C ALA A 4 -32.93 -24.98 15.09
N ILE A 5 -32.93 -25.02 13.78
CA ILE A 5 -31.72 -24.73 12.94
C ILE A 5 -31.45 -23.23 12.97
N ASP A 6 -32.44 -22.40 12.69
CA ASP A 6 -32.32 -20.94 12.64
C ASP A 6 -31.87 -20.41 14.04
N LEU A 7 -32.46 -20.89 15.10
CA LEU A 7 -32.08 -20.56 16.48
C LEU A 7 -30.61 -20.92 16.78
N LYS A 8 -30.21 -22.15 16.39
CA LYS A 8 -28.83 -22.61 16.59
C LYS A 8 -27.81 -21.79 15.80
N GLU A 9 -28.17 -21.41 14.58
CA GLU A 9 -27.28 -20.59 13.71
C GLU A 9 -27.10 -19.18 14.28
N HIS A 10 -28.19 -18.53 14.72
CA HIS A 10 -28.10 -17.19 15.32
C HIS A 10 -27.43 -17.21 16.69
N ALA A 11 -27.64 -18.26 17.47
CA ALA A 11 -26.97 -18.43 18.78
C ALA A 11 -25.44 -18.61 18.57
N ARG A 12 -25.02 -19.42 17.61
CA ARG A 12 -23.60 -19.58 17.27
C ARG A 12 -22.98 -18.31 16.74
N ALA A 13 -23.69 -17.57 15.87
CA ALA A 13 -23.21 -16.30 15.36
C ALA A 13 -22.97 -15.30 16.51
N LEU A 14 -23.89 -15.23 17.48
CA LEU A 14 -23.73 -14.38 18.65
C LEU A 14 -22.60 -14.87 19.58
N GLU A 15 -22.45 -16.19 19.75
CA GLU A 15 -21.36 -16.80 20.52
C GLU A 15 -20.00 -16.40 19.93
N ASN A 16 -19.81 -16.55 18.61
CA ASN A 16 -18.57 -16.13 17.92
C ASN A 16 -18.29 -14.63 18.13
N ILE A 17 -19.30 -13.75 17.98
CA ILE A 17 -19.14 -12.31 18.22
C ILE A 17 -18.74 -12.04 19.68
N THR A 18 -19.32 -12.75 20.63
CA THR A 18 -19.01 -12.57 22.07
C THR A 18 -17.65 -13.13 22.44
N GLU A 19 -17.20 -14.21 21.81
CA GLU A 19 -15.83 -14.74 21.95
C GLU A 19 -14.80 -13.74 21.42
N ASP A 20 -15.05 -13.17 20.26
CA ASP A 20 -14.20 -12.13 19.65
C ASP A 20 -14.13 -10.85 20.51
N LEU A 21 -15.15 -10.55 21.29
CA LEU A 21 -15.23 -9.38 22.17
C LEU A 21 -14.80 -9.66 23.62
N SER A 22 -14.46 -10.91 23.96
CA SER A 22 -14.10 -11.28 25.33
C SER A 22 -12.73 -10.73 25.73
N ASP A 23 -12.54 -10.46 27.03
CA ASP A 23 -11.24 -10.07 27.62
C ASP A 23 -10.26 -11.25 27.78
N GLY A 24 -10.55 -12.40 27.21
CA GLY A 24 -9.70 -13.59 27.27
C GLY A 24 -8.53 -13.51 26.29
N ALA A 25 -7.64 -14.52 26.34
CA ALA A 25 -6.48 -14.65 25.46
C ALA A 25 -6.84 -14.67 23.95
N ASP A 26 -8.11 -14.97 23.64
CA ASP A 26 -8.65 -15.03 22.28
C ASP A 26 -9.56 -13.82 21.94
N GLY A 27 -9.80 -12.89 22.89
CA GLY A 27 -10.64 -11.71 22.68
C GLY A 27 -9.91 -10.58 21.95
N THR A 28 -10.60 -9.90 21.01
CA THR A 28 -10.01 -8.85 20.18
C THR A 28 -10.30 -7.43 20.66
N MET A 29 -11.25 -7.24 21.59
CA MET A 29 -11.75 -5.90 21.95
C MET A 29 -10.73 -5.05 22.71
N THR A 30 -9.95 -5.64 23.61
CA THR A 30 -8.89 -4.99 24.38
C THR A 30 -7.64 -4.67 23.53
N PHE A 31 -7.54 -5.27 22.32
CA PHE A 31 -6.36 -5.18 21.46
C PHE A 31 -6.58 -4.33 20.22
N LYS A 32 -7.79 -3.81 19.99
CA LYS A 32 -8.05 -2.91 18.86
C LYS A 32 -7.40 -1.57 19.11
N LYS A 33 -6.22 -1.42 18.52
CA LYS A 33 -5.40 -0.21 18.61
C LYS A 33 -5.15 0.35 17.22
N SER A 34 -5.11 1.66 17.11
CA SER A 34 -4.67 2.38 15.91
C SER A 34 -3.44 3.21 16.19
N ALA A 35 -2.55 3.29 15.21
CA ALA A 35 -1.42 4.19 15.27
C ALA A 35 -1.86 5.62 14.96
N VAL A 36 -1.39 6.57 15.75
CA VAL A 36 -1.65 8.00 15.58
C VAL A 36 -0.33 8.72 15.38
N SER A 37 -0.26 9.54 14.34
CA SER A 37 0.89 10.37 14.01
C SER A 37 0.62 11.82 14.41
N SER A 38 1.60 12.47 15.03
CA SER A 38 1.54 13.92 15.31
C SER A 38 1.55 14.76 14.02
N ASN A 39 2.04 14.21 12.91
CA ASN A 39 2.01 14.83 11.58
C ASN A 39 1.79 13.76 10.48
N ALA A 40 0.56 13.29 10.33
CA ALA A 40 0.19 12.24 9.36
C ALA A 40 0.43 12.66 7.89
N SER A 41 0.56 13.96 7.60
CA SER A 41 0.88 14.43 6.23
C SER A 41 2.35 14.21 5.86
N ALA A 42 3.24 14.08 6.82
CA ALA A 42 4.66 13.82 6.61
C ALA A 42 5.01 12.35 6.87
N VAL A 43 4.52 11.81 7.98
CA VAL A 43 4.72 10.40 8.37
C VAL A 43 3.37 9.83 8.79
N ASN A 44 2.87 8.89 8.01
CA ASN A 44 1.64 8.16 8.35
C ASN A 44 2.00 6.76 8.85
N ALA A 45 1.31 6.28 9.87
CA ALA A 45 1.54 4.96 10.44
C ALA A 45 0.22 4.21 10.62
N SER A 46 0.26 2.89 10.44
CA SER A 46 -0.82 1.96 10.79
C SER A 46 -0.25 0.85 11.67
N TYR A 47 -1.05 0.41 12.64
CA TYR A 47 -0.72 -0.72 13.48
C TYR A 47 -1.16 -2.02 12.80
N ILE A 48 -0.26 -3.00 12.67
CA ILE A 48 -0.47 -4.19 11.82
C ILE A 48 -0.41 -5.51 12.58
N THR A 49 -0.24 -5.50 13.89
CA THR A 49 -0.11 -6.74 14.65
C THR A 49 -1.13 -6.84 15.77
N ASP A 50 -1.68 -8.04 15.90
CA ASP A 50 -2.47 -8.46 17.06
C ASP A 50 -1.61 -9.25 18.06
N PHE A 51 -0.32 -9.46 17.74
CA PHE A 51 0.58 -10.29 18.53
C PHE A 51 1.37 -9.48 19.56
N GLY A 52 0.92 -9.60 20.80
CA GLY A 52 1.64 -9.12 21.97
C GLY A 52 1.35 -7.65 22.25
N ALA A 53 0.84 -7.41 23.44
CA ALA A 53 0.49 -6.10 23.95
C ALA A 53 1.69 -5.14 23.84
N ALA A 54 1.71 -4.33 22.77
CA ALA A 54 2.37 -3.05 22.89
C ALA A 54 1.65 -2.31 24.02
N SER A 55 2.37 -1.82 25.02
CA SER A 55 1.78 -1.03 26.10
C SER A 55 1.11 0.21 25.49
N ASP A 56 0.02 0.69 26.08
CA ASP A 56 -0.65 1.91 25.61
C ASP A 56 0.27 3.14 25.61
N ASP A 57 1.39 3.06 26.34
CA ASP A 57 2.41 4.10 26.45
C ASP A 57 3.54 3.95 25.41
N GLU A 58 3.46 2.98 24.48
CA GLU A 58 4.52 2.80 23.49
C GLU A 58 4.40 3.87 22.41
N SER A 59 5.35 4.77 22.40
CA SER A 59 5.52 5.79 21.37
C SER A 59 6.97 5.84 20.91
N PHE A 60 7.19 6.26 19.67
CA PHE A 60 8.51 6.49 19.11
C PHE A 60 8.50 7.70 18.18
N ASP A 61 9.65 8.31 18.02
CA ASP A 61 9.82 9.48 17.19
C ASP A 61 10.49 9.12 15.86
N ILE A 62 9.98 9.70 14.77
CA ILE A 62 10.57 9.58 13.42
C ILE A 62 10.94 10.97 12.92
N ASN A 63 12.21 11.12 12.51
CA ASN A 63 12.67 12.32 11.80
C ASN A 63 13.14 11.94 10.40
N VAL A 64 12.45 12.41 9.37
CA VAL A 64 12.73 12.10 7.96
C VAL A 64 13.71 13.11 7.38
N LYS A 65 14.94 12.67 7.10
CA LYS A 65 16.00 13.49 6.51
C LYS A 65 15.95 13.51 4.99
N GLN A 66 15.58 12.37 4.38
CA GLN A 66 15.49 12.18 2.94
C GLN A 66 14.47 11.12 2.61
N LEU A 67 13.70 11.32 1.54
CA LEU A 67 12.84 10.28 0.96
C LEU A 67 13.64 9.38 0.01
N ALA A 68 13.13 8.17 -0.21
CA ALA A 68 13.60 7.33 -1.28
C ALA A 68 13.08 7.85 -2.63
N PHE A 69 13.94 7.81 -3.66
CA PHE A 69 13.62 8.23 -5.01
C PHE A 69 13.79 7.08 -5.99
N SER A 70 12.92 7.07 -7.01
CA SER A 70 13.07 6.25 -8.22
C SER A 70 14.19 6.78 -9.11
N GLN A 71 14.69 5.95 -10.01
CA GLN A 71 15.50 6.41 -11.12
C GLN A 71 14.61 6.97 -12.22
N LEU A 72 15.02 8.12 -12.78
CA LEU A 72 14.38 8.74 -13.91
C LEU A 72 15.39 9.01 -15.01
N ASN A 73 15.13 8.46 -16.19
CA ASN A 73 15.82 8.84 -17.42
C ASN A 73 14.87 9.71 -18.25
N THR A 74 15.26 10.95 -18.52
CA THR A 74 14.50 11.82 -19.41
C THR A 74 15.31 12.05 -20.68
N GLY A 75 14.78 11.61 -21.79
CA GLY A 75 15.38 11.72 -23.10
C GLY A 75 15.54 13.17 -23.61
N ASN A 76 16.03 13.30 -24.81
CA ASN A 76 16.16 14.60 -25.46
C ASN A 76 14.79 15.09 -25.94
N TYR A 77 14.47 16.35 -25.66
CA TYR A 77 13.29 17.01 -26.21
C TYR A 77 13.52 17.30 -27.71
N LEU A 78 12.74 16.68 -28.55
CA LEU A 78 12.85 16.72 -30.00
C LEU A 78 11.53 17.14 -30.65
N GLN A 79 11.60 17.77 -31.81
CA GLN A 79 10.40 18.13 -32.56
C GLN A 79 9.59 16.87 -32.93
N PRO A 80 8.32 16.77 -32.52
CA PRO A 80 7.54 15.53 -32.62
C PRO A 80 7.30 15.07 -34.07
N ARG A 81 7.21 15.99 -35.00
CA ARG A 81 6.95 15.70 -36.42
C ARG A 81 8.22 15.53 -37.26
N SER A 82 9.37 15.71 -36.67
CA SER A 82 10.66 15.53 -37.37
C SER A 82 10.98 14.05 -37.60
N LYS A 83 11.94 13.80 -38.47
CA LYS A 83 12.44 12.45 -38.79
C LYS A 83 13.93 12.38 -38.41
N HIS A 84 14.21 12.48 -37.11
CA HIS A 84 15.60 12.41 -36.62
C HIS A 84 16.19 11.01 -36.71
N ILE A 85 15.35 9.99 -36.67
CA ILE A 85 15.77 8.58 -36.75
C ILE A 85 15.53 8.09 -38.19
N LYS A 86 16.52 7.48 -38.79
CA LYS A 86 16.43 6.91 -40.15
C LYS A 86 15.59 5.63 -40.14
N PRO A 87 14.93 5.31 -41.27
CA PRO A 87 14.26 4.00 -41.39
C PRO A 87 15.27 2.86 -41.28
N GLY A 88 14.88 1.78 -40.61
CA GLY A 88 15.75 0.63 -40.38
C GLY A 88 15.24 -0.26 -39.25
N GLU A 89 15.98 -1.32 -38.98
CA GLU A 89 15.78 -2.17 -37.81
C GLU A 89 16.72 -1.71 -36.69
N TYR A 90 16.20 -1.65 -35.47
CA TYR A 90 16.91 -1.14 -34.30
C TYR A 90 16.74 -2.09 -33.12
N SER A 91 17.77 -2.18 -32.30
CA SER A 91 17.72 -2.85 -31.00
C SER A 91 18.40 -2.01 -29.93
N PHE A 92 18.04 -2.25 -28.70
CA PHE A 92 18.73 -1.75 -27.51
C PHE A 92 18.55 -2.72 -26.34
N ASP A 93 19.54 -2.74 -25.47
CA ASP A 93 19.55 -3.51 -24.25
C ASP A 93 19.20 -2.65 -23.06
N LEU A 94 18.31 -3.16 -22.23
CA LEU A 94 17.91 -2.58 -20.97
C LEU A 94 18.30 -3.55 -19.85
N SER A 95 19.23 -3.14 -19.00
CA SER A 95 19.73 -3.95 -17.88
C SER A 95 19.10 -3.51 -16.57
N ILE A 96 18.51 -4.47 -15.82
CA ILE A 96 17.96 -4.26 -14.47
C ILE A 96 18.49 -5.40 -13.59
N ASN A 97 19.17 -5.10 -12.48
CA ASN A 97 19.66 -6.10 -11.54
C ASN A 97 20.41 -7.26 -12.22
N ASP A 98 21.34 -6.94 -13.13
CA ASP A 98 22.14 -7.89 -13.92
C ASP A 98 21.36 -8.74 -14.93
N VAL A 99 20.05 -8.51 -15.10
CA VAL A 99 19.23 -9.12 -16.15
C VAL A 99 19.17 -8.16 -17.34
N ILE A 100 19.48 -8.69 -18.53
CA ILE A 100 19.45 -7.94 -19.79
C ILE A 100 18.17 -8.29 -20.54
N TYR A 101 17.42 -7.26 -20.93
CA TYR A 101 16.23 -7.33 -21.78
C TYR A 101 16.55 -6.67 -23.11
N GLU A 102 16.59 -7.45 -24.18
CA GLU A 102 16.77 -6.94 -25.53
C GLU A 102 15.43 -6.52 -26.13
N PHE A 103 15.39 -5.29 -26.66
CA PHE A 103 14.23 -4.73 -27.37
C PHE A 103 14.57 -4.52 -28.83
N GLN A 104 13.78 -5.08 -29.72
CA GLN A 104 13.93 -4.95 -31.16
C GLN A 104 12.68 -4.32 -31.77
N PHE A 105 12.87 -3.42 -32.72
CA PHE A 105 11.77 -2.78 -33.45
C PHE A 105 12.24 -2.21 -34.79
N LYS A 106 11.26 -2.01 -35.68
CA LYS A 106 11.49 -1.40 -36.98
C LYS A 106 10.99 0.04 -37.02
N VAL A 107 11.71 0.90 -37.69
CA VAL A 107 11.32 2.27 -38.03
C VAL A 107 11.05 2.35 -39.54
N ASP A 108 9.84 2.78 -39.91
CA ASP A 108 9.42 2.95 -41.30
C ASP A 108 9.63 4.40 -41.80
N ASN A 109 9.67 4.58 -43.12
CA ASN A 109 9.89 5.89 -43.77
C ASN A 109 8.86 6.96 -43.38
N SER A 110 7.66 6.56 -42.97
CA SER A 110 6.58 7.47 -42.58
C SER A 110 6.62 7.89 -41.12
N GLU A 111 7.40 7.21 -40.28
CA GLU A 111 7.42 7.45 -38.85
C GLU A 111 8.14 8.73 -38.46
N THR A 112 7.54 9.46 -37.54
CA THR A 112 8.08 10.68 -36.95
C THR A 112 8.76 10.36 -35.62
N THR A 113 9.53 11.30 -35.09
CA THR A 113 10.17 11.18 -33.79
C THR A 113 9.18 10.78 -32.69
N ASN A 114 8.01 11.41 -32.64
CA ASN A 114 6.97 11.07 -31.65
C ASN A 114 6.40 9.65 -31.84
N ASN A 115 6.28 9.18 -33.08
CA ASN A 115 5.86 7.79 -33.34
C ASN A 115 6.86 6.79 -32.74
N ILE A 116 8.16 7.06 -32.91
CA ILE A 116 9.25 6.20 -32.44
C ILE A 116 9.32 6.23 -30.91
N GLN A 117 9.25 7.43 -30.29
CA GLN A 117 9.21 7.58 -28.84
C GLN A 117 8.03 6.79 -28.23
N ASN A 118 6.83 6.92 -28.80
CA ASN A 118 5.64 6.17 -28.36
C ASN A 118 5.78 4.65 -28.58
N LYS A 119 6.47 4.23 -29.66
CA LYS A 119 6.75 2.81 -29.92
C LYS A 119 7.65 2.23 -28.82
N ILE A 120 8.74 2.90 -28.49
CA ILE A 120 9.67 2.50 -27.43
C ILE A 120 8.95 2.47 -26.06
N ALA A 121 8.20 3.54 -25.72
CA ALA A 121 7.45 3.59 -24.47
C ALA A 121 6.48 2.39 -24.35
N ARG A 122 5.77 2.04 -25.42
CA ARG A 122 4.87 0.88 -25.42
C ARG A 122 5.62 -0.45 -25.28
N LEU A 123 6.80 -0.59 -25.88
CA LEU A 123 7.62 -1.80 -25.74
C LEU A 123 8.04 -1.98 -24.28
N ILE A 124 8.56 -0.95 -23.63
CA ILE A 124 8.96 -0.98 -22.23
C ILE A 124 7.77 -1.29 -21.34
N ASN A 125 6.65 -0.57 -21.48
CA ASN A 125 5.46 -0.79 -20.63
C ASN A 125 4.86 -2.19 -20.78
N ARG A 126 4.89 -2.78 -21.97
CA ARG A 126 4.37 -4.13 -22.21
C ARG A 126 5.26 -5.23 -21.67
N SER A 127 6.54 -4.98 -21.47
CA SER A 127 7.49 -5.97 -20.95
C SER A 127 7.29 -6.24 -19.46
N ASN A 128 6.62 -5.33 -18.73
CA ASN A 128 6.31 -5.45 -17.29
C ASN A 128 7.54 -5.81 -16.45
N ILE A 129 8.64 -5.10 -16.69
CA ILE A 129 9.94 -5.34 -16.04
C ILE A 129 10.23 -4.38 -14.89
N GLY A 130 9.19 -3.74 -14.31
CA GLY A 130 9.33 -2.78 -13.21
C GLY A 130 9.76 -1.38 -13.67
N LEU A 131 9.48 -1.04 -14.93
CA LEU A 131 9.69 0.30 -15.49
C LEU A 131 8.40 0.81 -16.11
N THR A 132 8.19 2.12 -15.99
CA THR A 132 7.11 2.86 -16.67
C THR A 132 7.74 3.87 -17.64
N ALA A 133 7.27 3.88 -18.88
CA ALA A 133 7.70 4.85 -19.89
C ALA A 133 6.53 5.69 -20.40
N ASN A 134 6.71 7.01 -20.47
CA ASN A 134 5.73 7.94 -20.99
C ASN A 134 6.40 9.03 -21.83
N ILE A 135 5.59 9.80 -22.56
CA ILE A 135 6.07 10.93 -23.35
C ILE A 135 5.73 12.21 -22.59
N LYS A 136 6.76 13.04 -22.41
CA LYS A 136 6.63 14.40 -21.87
C LYS A 136 6.78 15.42 -22.97
N GLU A 137 6.06 16.52 -22.85
CA GLU A 137 6.14 17.67 -23.76
C GLU A 137 6.67 18.88 -22.99
N ASP A 138 7.56 19.64 -23.63
CA ASP A 138 8.06 20.91 -23.12
C ASP A 138 7.13 22.08 -23.52
N SER A 139 7.44 23.27 -23.02
CA SER A 139 6.69 24.49 -23.33
C SER A 139 6.73 24.92 -24.80
N LEU A 140 7.64 24.36 -25.60
CA LEU A 140 7.81 24.61 -27.04
C LEU A 140 7.13 23.55 -27.91
N GLY A 141 6.49 22.54 -27.28
CA GLY A 141 5.83 21.44 -27.98
C GLY A 141 6.80 20.35 -28.45
N ASN A 142 8.06 20.32 -27.99
CA ASN A 142 8.97 19.21 -28.22
C ASN A 142 8.65 18.04 -27.28
N THR A 143 8.89 16.81 -27.74
CA THR A 143 8.58 15.60 -26.99
C THR A 143 9.85 14.85 -26.58
N ALA A 144 9.84 14.30 -25.38
CA ALA A 144 10.89 13.44 -24.85
C ALA A 144 10.28 12.17 -24.27
N ILE A 145 10.97 11.05 -24.39
CA ILE A 145 10.62 9.83 -23.68
C ILE A 145 11.15 9.94 -22.24
N ASN A 146 10.30 9.60 -21.29
CA ASN A 146 10.61 9.58 -19.87
C ASN A 146 10.44 8.16 -19.37
N ILE A 147 11.50 7.57 -18.81
CA ILE A 147 11.52 6.20 -18.30
C ILE A 147 11.83 6.26 -16.82
N GLU A 148 10.95 5.69 -16.02
CA GLU A 148 11.01 5.72 -14.56
C GLU A 148 10.97 4.30 -13.99
N SER A 149 11.79 4.03 -12.96
CA SER A 149 11.71 2.78 -12.23
C SER A 149 10.52 2.79 -11.27
N GLU A 150 9.79 1.68 -11.19
CA GLU A 150 8.72 1.50 -10.21
C GLU A 150 9.28 1.36 -8.78
N SER A 151 10.48 0.77 -8.66
CA SER A 151 11.21 0.72 -7.40
C SER A 151 11.96 2.00 -7.13
N THR A 152 12.17 2.29 -5.85
CA THR A 152 12.99 3.38 -5.33
C THR A 152 14.25 2.83 -4.67
N GLY A 153 15.20 3.70 -4.35
CA GLY A 153 16.41 3.34 -3.62
C GLY A 153 17.39 2.51 -4.43
N ILE A 154 18.51 2.21 -3.81
CA ILE A 154 19.59 1.41 -4.40
C ILE A 154 20.00 0.30 -3.43
N ASN A 155 20.26 -0.87 -3.98
CA ASN A 155 20.84 -1.99 -3.26
C ASN A 155 22.26 -2.26 -3.78
N GLY A 156 23.25 -2.07 -2.93
CA GLY A 156 24.64 -2.33 -3.30
C GLY A 156 25.41 -1.12 -3.83
N THR A 157 26.39 -1.38 -4.69
CA THR A 157 27.36 -0.37 -5.16
C THR A 157 27.01 0.29 -6.50
N THR A 158 26.02 -0.23 -7.21
CA THR A 158 25.58 0.33 -8.49
C THR A 158 24.74 1.58 -8.24
N PRO A 159 25.08 2.74 -8.84
CA PRO A 159 24.37 3.99 -8.60
C PRO A 159 23.04 4.09 -9.36
N VAL A 160 22.65 3.08 -10.11
CA VAL A 160 21.47 3.07 -11.00
C VAL A 160 20.67 1.76 -10.82
N ILE A 161 19.34 1.87 -10.95
CA ILE A 161 18.42 0.72 -10.97
C ILE A 161 18.43 0.04 -12.33
N PHE A 162 18.46 0.85 -13.40
CA PHE A 162 18.51 0.34 -14.77
C PHE A 162 19.50 1.14 -15.63
N SER A 163 20.00 0.52 -16.67
CA SER A 163 20.81 1.18 -17.69
C SER A 163 20.35 0.75 -19.09
N ILE A 164 20.51 1.66 -20.06
CA ILE A 164 20.16 1.41 -21.47
C ILE A 164 21.46 1.54 -22.29
N LYS A 165 21.72 0.54 -23.11
CA LYS A 165 22.90 0.47 -23.96
C LYS A 165 22.54 -0.20 -25.29
N SER A 166 23.45 -0.12 -26.27
CA SER A 166 23.39 -0.96 -27.45
C SER A 166 24.72 -1.69 -27.62
N ASP A 167 24.67 -2.97 -27.91
CA ASP A 167 25.84 -3.77 -28.26
C ASP A 167 26.23 -3.57 -29.74
N ASP A 168 25.33 -3.02 -30.57
CA ASP A 168 25.57 -2.71 -31.96
C ASP A 168 25.85 -1.21 -32.15
N ALA A 169 27.05 -0.89 -32.65
CA ALA A 169 27.45 0.49 -32.96
C ALA A 169 26.48 1.18 -33.94
N ASN A 170 25.73 0.45 -34.75
CA ASN A 170 24.74 1.03 -35.66
C ASN A 170 23.49 1.53 -34.93
N ASN A 171 23.20 1.01 -33.74
CA ASN A 171 22.05 1.37 -32.91
C ASN A 171 22.39 2.48 -31.89
N GLN A 172 23.67 2.72 -31.59
CA GLN A 172 24.07 3.77 -30.66
C GLN A 172 23.52 5.16 -31.04
N PRO A 173 23.47 5.55 -32.33
CA PRO A 173 22.89 6.84 -32.74
C PRO A 173 21.40 6.99 -32.38
N LEU A 174 20.63 5.90 -32.25
CA LEU A 174 19.25 5.94 -31.75
C LEU A 174 19.23 6.37 -30.30
N ILE A 175 20.04 5.71 -29.43
CA ILE A 175 20.15 5.99 -28.01
C ILE A 175 20.59 7.42 -27.78
N ASP A 176 21.64 7.85 -28.45
CA ASP A 176 22.20 9.21 -28.32
C ASP A 176 21.21 10.29 -28.79
N THR A 177 20.51 10.05 -29.91
CA THR A 177 19.54 11.02 -30.47
C THR A 177 18.34 11.16 -29.53
N LEU A 178 17.81 10.05 -29.03
CA LEU A 178 16.67 10.06 -28.12
C LEU A 178 17.08 10.34 -26.67
N GLY A 179 18.36 10.20 -26.29
CA GLY A 179 18.86 10.37 -24.92
C GLY A 179 18.32 9.35 -23.94
N LEU A 180 18.16 8.08 -24.37
CA LEU A 180 17.52 7.03 -23.58
C LEU A 180 18.32 6.64 -22.33
N ASP A 181 19.65 6.77 -22.38
CA ASP A 181 20.59 6.44 -21.31
C ASP A 181 20.82 7.57 -20.30
N ARG A 182 20.24 8.75 -20.57
CA ARG A 182 20.46 9.94 -19.75
C ARG A 182 19.68 9.91 -18.44
N VAL A 183 20.37 9.61 -17.34
CA VAL A 183 19.81 9.69 -15.99
C VAL A 183 19.64 11.15 -15.60
N THR A 184 18.41 11.57 -15.32
CA THR A 184 18.06 12.93 -14.87
C THR A 184 17.71 12.98 -13.39
N GLN A 185 17.36 11.83 -12.80
CA GLN A 185 17.24 11.64 -11.36
C GLN A 185 17.84 10.28 -10.99
N TYR A 186 18.84 10.31 -10.13
CA TYR A 186 19.40 9.07 -9.57
C TYR A 186 18.50 8.52 -8.47
N PRO A 187 18.38 7.19 -8.35
CA PRO A 187 17.68 6.59 -7.24
C PRO A 187 18.42 6.88 -5.93
N ALA A 188 17.68 7.03 -4.86
CA ALA A 188 18.24 7.27 -3.54
C ALA A 188 17.40 6.56 -2.46
N ASN A 189 18.05 6.13 -1.39
CA ASN A 189 17.40 5.54 -0.23
C ASN A 189 16.74 6.62 0.63
N ALA A 190 15.65 6.26 1.31
CA ALA A 190 15.17 7.06 2.42
C ALA A 190 16.20 7.04 3.55
N ILE A 191 16.40 8.20 4.20
CA ILE A 191 17.23 8.36 5.41
C ILE A 191 16.36 9.00 6.47
N PHE A 192 16.27 8.35 7.62
CA PHE A 192 15.43 8.78 8.72
C PHE A 192 15.98 8.30 10.05
N ASP A 193 15.67 9.00 11.13
CA ASP A 193 15.98 8.54 12.49
C ASP A 193 14.72 7.92 13.12
N VAL A 194 14.93 6.90 13.96
CA VAL A 194 13.90 6.37 14.87
C VAL A 194 14.47 6.46 16.27
N ASP A 195 13.87 7.28 17.14
CA ASP A 195 14.35 7.60 18.49
C ASP A 195 15.81 8.07 18.52
N GLY A 196 16.23 8.76 17.47
CA GLY A 196 17.58 9.28 17.29
C GLY A 196 18.55 8.32 16.61
N ASP A 197 18.17 7.06 16.37
CA ASP A 197 18.97 6.09 15.64
C ASP A 197 18.75 6.24 14.13
N GLU A 198 19.81 6.58 13.40
CA GLU A 198 19.72 6.73 11.93
C GLU A 198 19.52 5.38 11.24
N ARG A 199 18.56 5.34 10.34
CA ARG A 199 18.21 4.17 9.52
C ARG A 199 18.10 4.57 8.06
N SER A 200 18.23 3.57 7.18
CA SER A 200 18.07 3.72 5.74
C SER A 200 17.15 2.63 5.19
N SER A 201 16.34 3.00 4.18
CA SER A 201 15.46 2.08 3.48
C SER A 201 15.40 2.39 2.00
N MET A 202 15.32 1.37 1.16
CA MET A 202 15.10 1.57 -0.28
C MET A 202 13.67 2.03 -0.61
N SER A 203 12.76 2.00 0.36
CA SER A 203 11.35 2.37 0.17
C SER A 203 10.93 3.45 1.16
N ASN A 204 9.95 4.27 0.77
CA ASN A 204 9.26 5.19 1.66
C ASN A 204 8.17 4.51 2.49
N SER A 205 7.92 3.22 2.27
CA SER A 205 7.05 2.38 3.11
C SER A 205 7.93 1.37 3.84
N ILE A 206 7.90 1.42 5.16
CA ILE A 206 8.79 0.67 6.06
C ILE A 206 7.99 0.06 7.20
N THR A 207 8.50 -1.06 7.74
CA THR A 207 7.93 -1.67 8.95
C THR A 207 8.85 -1.38 10.13
N ILE A 208 8.31 -0.79 11.20
CA ILE A 208 9.02 -0.47 12.43
C ILE A 208 8.52 -1.37 13.55
N ASN A 209 9.44 -1.85 14.38
CA ASN A 209 9.19 -2.69 15.56
C ASN A 209 8.32 -3.94 15.25
N LYS A 210 8.26 -4.37 13.98
CA LYS A 210 7.42 -5.49 13.49
C LYS A 210 5.92 -5.28 13.72
N ALA A 211 5.51 -4.09 14.07
CA ALA A 211 4.16 -3.75 14.51
C ALA A 211 3.54 -2.56 13.77
N TYR A 212 4.36 -1.74 13.15
CA TYR A 212 3.90 -0.52 12.48
C TYR A 212 4.32 -0.52 11.03
N ASP A 213 3.35 -0.39 10.12
CA ASP A 213 3.62 0.03 8.75
C ASP A 213 3.62 1.55 8.69
N VAL A 214 4.77 2.11 8.31
CA VAL A 214 5.01 3.55 8.29
C VAL A 214 5.28 4.00 6.87
N LYS A 215 4.55 5.02 6.42
CA LYS A 215 4.74 5.69 5.14
C LYS A 215 5.36 7.06 5.35
N LEU A 216 6.55 7.24 4.78
CA LEU A 216 7.26 8.51 4.73
C LEU A 216 6.80 9.28 3.48
N SER A 217 6.28 10.49 3.66
CA SER A 217 5.71 11.30 2.57
C SER A 217 6.40 12.64 2.38
N LYS A 218 7.05 13.16 3.42
CA LYS A 218 7.81 14.42 3.38
C LYS A 218 8.99 14.37 4.34
N VAL A 219 10.02 15.16 4.03
CA VAL A 219 11.10 15.48 4.96
C VAL A 219 10.51 16.31 6.12
N THR A 220 11.02 16.08 7.32
CA THR A 220 10.52 16.73 8.54
C THR A 220 11.60 17.63 9.14
N GLU A 221 11.21 18.76 9.69
CA GLU A 221 12.13 19.67 10.41
C GLU A 221 12.23 19.27 11.90
N GLU A 222 11.11 18.78 12.45
CA GLU A 222 10.99 18.28 13.81
C GLU A 222 10.57 16.81 13.80
N PRO A 223 10.93 16.03 14.83
CA PRO A 223 10.49 14.64 14.94
C PRO A 223 8.95 14.52 14.96
N VAL A 224 8.46 13.49 14.29
CA VAL A 224 7.04 13.12 14.27
C VAL A 224 6.84 11.97 15.22
N THR A 225 6.04 12.18 16.27
CA THR A 225 5.73 11.14 17.25
C THR A 225 4.63 10.22 16.72
N ILE A 226 4.88 8.93 16.74
CA ILE A 226 3.92 7.85 16.49
C ILE A 226 3.55 7.24 17.84
N SER A 227 2.27 7.17 18.14
CA SER A 227 1.73 6.58 19.38
C SER A 227 0.57 5.64 19.11
N LEU A 228 0.28 4.74 20.04
CA LEU A 228 -0.91 3.89 20.00
C LEU A 228 -2.06 4.55 20.75
N LYS A 229 -3.25 4.39 20.20
CA LYS A 229 -4.52 4.72 20.89
C LYS A 229 -5.52 3.59 20.67
N ALA A 230 -6.48 3.48 21.59
CA ALA A 230 -7.63 2.61 21.36
C ALA A 230 -8.33 3.00 20.06
N ASP A 231 -8.64 2.02 19.23
CA ASP A 231 -9.38 2.21 17.98
C ASP A 231 -10.88 2.28 18.28
N ALA A 232 -11.34 3.48 18.64
CA ALA A 232 -12.72 3.69 19.03
C ALA A 232 -13.72 3.33 17.91
N ASP A 233 -13.36 3.56 16.64
CA ASP A 233 -14.25 3.27 15.51
C ASP A 233 -14.43 1.76 15.35
N SER A 234 -13.35 0.99 15.39
CA SER A 234 -13.38 -0.48 15.35
C SER A 234 -14.08 -1.08 16.56
N ILE A 235 -13.95 -0.47 17.73
CA ILE A 235 -14.68 -0.90 18.95
C ILE A 235 -16.18 -0.67 18.76
N VAL A 236 -16.58 0.52 18.27
CA VAL A 236 -17.99 0.84 17.98
C VAL A 236 -18.58 -0.09 16.92
N GLU A 237 -17.82 -0.41 15.86
CA GLU A 237 -18.26 -1.37 14.84
C GLU A 237 -18.55 -2.75 15.45
N SER A 238 -17.65 -3.26 16.27
CA SER A 238 -17.82 -4.54 16.96
C SER A 238 -19.01 -4.56 17.93
N LEU A 239 -19.26 -3.44 18.63
CA LEU A 239 -20.44 -3.30 19.47
C LEU A 239 -21.74 -3.27 18.63
N ASN A 240 -21.71 -2.65 17.45
CA ASN A 240 -22.85 -2.66 16.54
C ASN A 240 -23.12 -4.07 15.98
N GLU A 241 -22.09 -4.84 15.67
CA GLU A 241 -22.22 -6.25 15.28
C GLU A 241 -22.84 -7.10 16.41
N LEU A 242 -22.38 -6.89 17.65
CA LEU A 242 -22.96 -7.55 18.82
C LEU A 242 -24.45 -7.23 18.97
N VAL A 243 -24.82 -5.96 18.87
CA VAL A 243 -26.23 -5.52 18.94
C VAL A 243 -27.06 -6.12 17.81
N ALA A 244 -26.52 -6.18 16.60
CA ALA A 244 -27.20 -6.78 15.45
C ALA A 244 -27.39 -8.29 15.65
N GLY A 245 -26.35 -9.01 16.07
CA GLY A 245 -26.42 -10.45 16.40
C GLY A 245 -27.45 -10.75 17.48
N TYR A 246 -27.47 -9.96 18.54
CA TYR A 246 -28.47 -10.03 19.60
C TYR A 246 -29.89 -9.81 19.08
N ASN A 247 -30.12 -8.75 18.30
CA ASN A 247 -31.43 -8.45 17.73
C ASN A 247 -31.93 -9.57 16.79
N ASN A 248 -31.01 -10.15 16.00
CA ASN A 248 -31.32 -11.28 15.12
C ASN A 248 -31.78 -12.51 15.95
N LEU A 249 -31.08 -12.83 17.03
CA LEU A 249 -31.45 -13.92 17.91
C LEU A 249 -32.83 -13.66 18.57
N ILE A 250 -33.09 -12.44 19.06
CA ILE A 250 -34.38 -12.05 19.63
C ILE A 250 -35.49 -12.12 18.58
N SER A 251 -35.27 -11.72 17.36
CA SER A 251 -36.29 -11.77 16.30
C SER A 251 -36.75 -13.19 16.01
N VAL A 252 -35.84 -14.17 16.01
CA VAL A 252 -36.17 -15.59 15.84
C VAL A 252 -36.95 -16.13 17.03
N THR A 253 -36.62 -15.69 18.26
CA THR A 253 -37.36 -16.15 19.48
C THR A 253 -38.73 -15.50 19.61
N ASN A 254 -38.93 -14.29 19.06
CA ASN A 254 -40.20 -13.55 19.15
C ASN A 254 -41.13 -13.79 17.95
N ASP A 255 -40.75 -14.56 16.94
CA ASP A 255 -41.63 -14.92 15.83
C ASP A 255 -42.84 -15.69 16.37
N GLU A 256 -44.03 -15.18 16.10
CA GLU A 256 -45.31 -15.79 16.56
C GLU A 256 -45.48 -17.25 16.11
N ASN A 257 -44.87 -17.60 14.96
CA ASN A 257 -44.87 -18.99 14.48
C ASN A 257 -43.99 -19.93 15.33
N ASN A 258 -43.12 -19.39 16.17
CA ASN A 258 -42.13 -20.11 16.96
C ASN A 258 -42.50 -20.18 18.46
N ASN A 259 -43.53 -19.43 18.92
CA ASN A 259 -43.95 -19.36 20.32
C ASN A 259 -44.47 -20.69 20.92
N HIS A 260 -44.67 -21.72 20.11
CA HIS A 260 -45.12 -23.05 20.54
C HIS A 260 -43.98 -24.00 20.94
N PHE A 261 -42.73 -23.59 20.81
CA PHE A 261 -41.58 -24.44 21.18
C PHE A 261 -41.29 -24.32 22.69
N GLN A 262 -41.21 -25.47 23.32
CA GLN A 262 -40.92 -25.54 24.77
C GLN A 262 -39.50 -25.03 25.07
N GLY A 263 -39.37 -24.04 25.92
CA GLY A 263 -38.07 -23.44 26.29
C GLY A 263 -37.78 -22.08 25.68
N THR A 264 -38.54 -21.61 24.68
CA THR A 264 -38.35 -20.27 24.06
C THR A 264 -38.44 -19.15 25.09
N GLU A 265 -39.42 -19.21 26.01
CA GLU A 265 -39.60 -18.22 27.08
C GLU A 265 -38.39 -18.22 28.06
N LYS A 266 -37.88 -19.41 28.41
CA LYS A 266 -36.69 -19.52 29.27
C LYS A 266 -35.46 -18.89 28.59
N LEU A 267 -35.25 -19.17 27.30
CA LEU A 267 -34.14 -18.60 26.51
C LEU A 267 -34.25 -17.07 26.43
N GLN A 268 -35.44 -16.52 26.15
CA GLN A 268 -35.71 -15.08 26.16
C GLN A 268 -35.36 -14.43 27.51
N ASN A 269 -35.72 -15.05 28.58
CA ASN A 269 -35.44 -14.57 29.94
C ASN A 269 -33.94 -14.61 30.26
N GLU A 270 -33.22 -15.64 29.83
CA GLU A 270 -31.76 -15.74 30.00
C GLU A 270 -31.04 -14.69 29.20
N ILE A 271 -31.36 -14.50 27.91
CA ILE A 271 -30.82 -13.47 27.06
C ILE A 271 -31.04 -12.07 27.62
N ALA A 272 -32.26 -11.78 28.08
CA ALA A 272 -32.61 -10.51 28.73
C ALA A 272 -31.84 -10.28 30.04
N SER A 273 -31.53 -11.35 30.77
CA SER A 273 -30.73 -11.30 32.01
C SER A 273 -29.27 -10.96 31.71
N ILE A 274 -28.67 -11.59 30.66
CA ILE A 274 -27.30 -11.31 30.20
C ILE A 274 -27.19 -9.86 29.75
N ALA A 275 -28.10 -9.39 28.90
CA ALA A 275 -28.10 -8.00 28.41
C ALA A 275 -28.21 -6.97 29.57
N ARG A 276 -28.99 -7.25 30.60
CA ARG A 276 -29.09 -6.39 31.79
C ARG A 276 -27.78 -6.38 32.60
N SER A 277 -27.12 -7.51 32.71
CA SER A 277 -25.84 -7.65 33.41
C SER A 277 -24.74 -6.80 32.72
N TYR A 278 -24.60 -6.90 31.39
CA TYR A 278 -23.65 -6.09 30.63
C TYR A 278 -23.95 -4.59 30.68
N LYS A 279 -25.24 -4.20 30.58
CA LYS A 279 -25.65 -2.79 30.74
C LYS A 279 -25.26 -2.21 32.10
N LYS A 280 -25.31 -3.03 33.15
CA LYS A 280 -24.87 -2.62 34.47
C LYS A 280 -23.34 -2.46 34.55
N GLN A 281 -22.59 -3.41 34.02
CA GLN A 281 -21.12 -3.32 33.98
C GLN A 281 -20.63 -2.09 33.22
N LEU A 282 -21.24 -1.76 32.05
CA LEU A 282 -20.94 -0.57 31.29
C LEU A 282 -21.34 0.74 32.00
N ALA A 283 -22.30 0.72 32.91
CA ALA A 283 -22.69 1.91 33.66
C ALA A 283 -21.84 2.12 34.92
N ASP A 284 -21.15 1.08 35.39
CA ASP A 284 -20.30 1.08 36.59
C ASP A 284 -18.79 1.29 36.22
N SER A 285 -18.43 1.32 34.91
CA SER A 285 -17.11 1.60 34.38
C SER A 285 -17.00 3.06 33.90
#